data_12827818c9cd4c0866cdf2cf63486580
#
_entry.id   12827818c9cd4c0866cdf2cf63486580
#
_cell.length_a   1.000
_cell.length_b   1.000
_cell.length_c   1.000
_cell.angle_alpha   90.00
_cell.angle_beta   90.00
_cell.angle_gamma   90.00
#
_symmetry.space_group_name_H-M   'P 1'
#
loop_
_entity.id
_entity.type
_entity.pdbx_description
1 polymer ?
#
loop_
_entity_poly.entity_id
_entity_poly.type
_entity_poly.pdbx_seq_one_letter_code
_entity_poly.pdbx_strand_id
1 'polypeptide(L)'
;MAIPESRGQHIGWDNFLSVPPHPAGLKPFFTGDWGAYALNPDTAEHVFNTSQGAGTAILTFLGGIHPQTESLWLTDMAHHHLAIAVIFIVAGHMYRTNF
;
A
#
# COMPACT_ATOMS: atom_id res chain seq x y z
N MET A 1 -9.96 -5.81 2.96
CA MET A 1 -8.92 -5.05 2.26
C MET A 1 -7.69 -5.92 2.06
N ALA A 2 -7.08 -5.87 0.89
CA ALA A 2 -6.06 -6.85 0.49
C ALA A 2 -4.79 -6.83 1.35
N ILE A 3 -4.19 -5.66 1.58
CA ILE A 3 -2.94 -5.59 2.34
C ILE A 3 -3.12 -6.04 3.79
N PRO A 4 -4.09 -5.52 4.55
CA PRO A 4 -4.30 -6.00 5.91
C PRO A 4 -4.61 -7.49 5.99
N GLU A 5 -5.45 -7.99 5.10
CA GLU A 5 -5.82 -9.41 5.13
C GLU A 5 -4.66 -10.31 4.78
N SER A 6 -3.78 -9.88 3.88
CA SER A 6 -2.55 -10.63 3.58
C SER A 6 -1.63 -10.76 4.79
N ARG A 7 -1.79 -9.90 5.77
CA ARG A 7 -1.01 -9.87 7.02
C ARG A 7 -1.76 -10.44 8.21
N GLY A 8 -2.90 -11.10 7.97
CA GLY A 8 -3.68 -11.73 9.03
C GLY A 8 -4.63 -10.80 9.78
N GLN A 9 -4.77 -9.56 9.34
CA GLN A 9 -5.74 -8.62 9.91
C GLN A 9 -7.05 -8.69 9.14
N HIS A 10 -8.15 -8.47 9.83
CA HIS A 10 -9.45 -8.29 9.20
C HIS A 10 -9.86 -6.83 9.28
N ILE A 11 -10.05 -6.19 8.14
CA ILE A 11 -10.56 -4.83 8.03
C ILE A 11 -11.82 -4.86 7.18
N GLY A 12 -12.93 -4.42 7.75
CA GLY A 12 -14.22 -4.37 7.09
C GLY A 12 -15.00 -3.13 7.48
N TRP A 13 -16.24 -3.05 7.02
CA TRP A 13 -17.10 -1.90 7.32
C TRP A 13 -17.38 -1.74 8.81
N ASP A 14 -17.21 -2.81 9.59
CA ASP A 14 -17.45 -2.80 11.04
C ASP A 14 -16.31 -2.20 11.84
N ASN A 15 -15.09 -2.12 11.31
CA ASN A 15 -13.93 -1.69 12.10
C ASN A 15 -12.95 -0.76 11.37
N PHE A 16 -13.18 -0.41 10.10
CA PHE A 16 -12.17 0.35 9.34
C PHE A 16 -11.90 1.75 9.93
N LEU A 17 -12.84 2.32 10.66
CA LEU A 17 -12.66 3.63 11.28
C LEU A 17 -11.92 3.56 12.62
N SER A 18 -11.83 2.37 13.23
CA SER A 18 -11.18 2.19 14.52
C SER A 18 -9.78 1.58 14.42
N VAL A 19 -9.38 1.12 13.24
CA VAL A 19 -8.06 0.53 13.01
C VAL A 19 -7.26 1.46 12.11
N PRO A 20 -6.15 2.05 12.60
CA PRO A 20 -5.35 2.93 11.76
C PRO A 20 -4.70 2.15 10.61
N PRO A 21 -4.69 2.70 9.38
CA PRO A 21 -4.11 2.02 8.22
C PRO A 21 -2.58 1.93 8.27
N HIS A 22 -1.93 2.81 9.02
CA HIS A 22 -0.49 2.78 9.20
C HIS A 22 -0.14 3.29 10.61
N PRO A 23 0.86 2.67 11.29
CA PRO A 23 1.21 3.05 12.65
C PRO A 23 1.60 4.52 12.82
N ALA A 24 2.24 5.12 11.81
CA ALA A 24 2.63 6.52 11.84
C ALA A 24 1.49 7.50 11.54
N GLY A 25 0.33 7.00 11.14
CA GLY A 25 -0.82 7.82 10.79
C GLY A 25 -0.56 8.70 9.57
N LEU A 26 -1.15 9.90 9.58
CA LEU A 26 -1.05 10.84 8.46
C LEU A 26 0.11 11.84 8.61
N LYS A 27 0.81 11.83 9.73
CA LYS A 27 1.93 12.76 9.94
C LYS A 27 2.97 12.70 8.84
N PRO A 28 3.45 11.51 8.41
CA PRO A 28 4.43 11.45 7.33
C PRO A 28 3.91 12.04 6.02
N PHE A 29 2.62 11.88 5.74
CA PHE A 29 2.03 12.44 4.53
C PHE A 29 2.09 13.98 4.53
N PHE A 30 1.68 14.61 5.63
CA PHE A 30 1.62 16.07 5.70
C PHE A 30 2.98 16.73 5.92
N THR A 31 3.95 15.99 6.41
CA THR A 31 5.31 16.52 6.63
C THR A 31 6.27 16.21 5.49
N GLY A 32 5.82 15.50 4.45
CA GLY A 32 6.66 15.13 3.32
C GLY A 32 7.60 13.96 3.58
N ASP A 33 7.44 13.26 4.70
CA ASP A 33 8.24 12.09 5.06
C ASP A 33 7.60 10.81 4.53
N TRP A 34 7.41 10.75 3.23
CA TRP A 34 6.67 9.64 2.59
C TRP A 34 7.43 8.33 2.63
N GLY A 35 8.76 8.39 2.76
CA GLY A 35 9.57 7.18 2.91
C GLY A 35 9.20 6.36 4.15
N ALA A 36 8.57 6.99 5.15
CA ALA A 36 8.10 6.28 6.32
C ALA A 36 7.07 5.19 5.97
N TYR A 37 6.31 5.38 4.89
CA TYR A 37 5.32 4.39 4.44
C TYR A 37 5.95 3.20 3.71
N ALA A 38 7.23 3.27 3.38
CA ALA A 38 7.97 2.17 2.74
C ALA A 38 8.86 1.41 3.72
N LEU A 39 8.97 1.85 4.95
CA LEU A 39 9.78 1.17 5.96
C LEU A 39 9.14 -0.13 6.40
N ASN A 40 9.99 -1.13 6.68
CA ASN A 40 9.59 -2.43 7.19
C ASN A 40 8.59 -3.15 6.26
N PRO A 41 9.00 -3.45 5.01
CA PRO A 41 8.17 -4.23 4.10
C PRO A 41 8.06 -5.70 4.54
N ASP A 42 7.12 -6.42 3.94
CA ASP A 42 7.05 -7.87 4.13
C ASP A 42 8.35 -8.50 3.67
N THR A 43 8.77 -9.56 4.37
CA THR A 43 9.99 -10.29 4.02
C THR A 43 9.67 -11.43 3.03
N ALA A 44 10.74 -12.01 2.45
CA ALA A 44 10.58 -13.15 1.55
C ALA A 44 9.98 -14.38 2.25
N GLU A 45 10.05 -14.44 3.57
CA GLU A 45 9.50 -15.51 4.39
C GLU A 45 8.02 -15.26 4.75
N HIS A 46 7.43 -14.19 4.27
CA HIS A 46 6.04 -13.88 4.59
C HIS A 46 5.09 -15.00 4.17
N VAL A 47 4.30 -15.48 5.12
CA VAL A 47 3.25 -16.47 4.86
C VAL A 47 1.94 -15.73 4.63
N PHE A 48 1.37 -15.88 3.45
CA PHE A 48 0.19 -15.15 3.00
C PHE A 48 -1.01 -15.36 3.93
N ASN A 49 -1.75 -14.31 4.20
CA ASN A 49 -2.86 -14.27 5.14
C ASN A 49 -2.46 -14.49 6.59
N THR A 50 -1.18 -14.33 6.93
CA THR A 50 -0.70 -14.40 8.30
C THR A 50 0.22 -13.23 8.62
N SER A 51 0.52 -13.06 9.91
CA SER A 51 1.48 -12.07 10.37
C SER A 51 2.94 -12.54 10.31
N GLN A 52 3.19 -13.79 9.93
CA GLN A 52 4.55 -14.33 9.88
C GLN A 52 5.30 -13.69 8.71
N GLY A 53 6.37 -12.97 9.03
CA GLY A 53 7.15 -12.24 8.05
C GLY A 53 6.50 -10.98 7.52
N ALA A 54 5.37 -10.58 8.09
CA ALA A 54 4.67 -9.37 7.66
C ALA A 54 5.39 -8.12 8.14
N GLY A 55 5.27 -7.06 7.37
CA GLY A 55 5.75 -5.74 7.74
C GLY A 55 4.63 -4.75 7.96
N THR A 56 4.99 -3.47 8.01
CA THR A 56 4.06 -2.36 8.15
C THR A 56 4.04 -1.44 6.94
N ALA A 57 4.94 -1.61 5.99
CA ALA A 57 4.97 -0.80 4.78
C ALA A 57 3.68 -0.94 3.99
N ILE A 58 3.23 0.15 3.40
CA ILE A 58 2.02 0.17 2.56
C ILE A 58 2.31 0.56 1.12
N LEU A 59 3.41 1.25 0.88
CA LEU A 59 3.81 1.70 -0.46
C LEU A 59 5.29 1.38 -0.65
N THR A 60 5.59 0.49 -1.60
CA THR A 60 6.97 0.07 -1.86
C THR A 60 7.27 0.03 -3.35
N PHE A 61 8.51 -0.22 -3.65
CA PHE A 61 8.99 -0.47 -5.01
C PHE A 61 10.03 -1.59 -4.95
N LEU A 62 9.61 -2.73 -4.39
CA LEU A 62 10.50 -3.86 -4.13
C LEU A 62 10.92 -4.57 -5.40
N GLY A 63 10.02 -4.68 -6.36
CA GLY A 63 10.23 -5.49 -7.55
C GLY A 63 10.12 -6.98 -7.26
N GLY A 64 10.16 -7.79 -8.32
CA GLY A 64 10.03 -9.23 -8.17
C GLY A 64 8.64 -9.67 -7.73
N ILE A 65 8.58 -10.83 -7.12
CA ILE A 65 7.32 -11.44 -6.71
C ILE A 65 7.38 -11.87 -5.25
N HIS A 66 6.21 -11.96 -4.63
CA HIS A 66 6.04 -12.60 -3.34
C HIS A 66 6.25 -14.12 -3.53
N PRO A 67 7.22 -14.75 -2.82
CA PRO A 67 7.59 -16.12 -3.13
C PRO A 67 6.46 -17.14 -3.00
N GLN A 68 5.61 -17.01 -2.00
CA GLN A 68 4.54 -17.97 -1.78
C GLN A 68 3.42 -17.86 -2.82
N THR A 69 2.98 -16.64 -3.12
CA THR A 69 1.85 -16.41 -4.02
C THR A 69 2.25 -16.36 -5.49
N GLU A 70 3.57 -16.20 -5.75
CA GLU A 70 4.11 -16.04 -7.10
C GLU A 70 3.47 -14.87 -7.86
N SER A 71 3.05 -13.85 -7.13
CA SER A 71 2.46 -12.63 -7.67
C SER A 71 3.25 -11.43 -7.21
N LEU A 72 3.00 -10.28 -7.82
CA LEU A 72 3.62 -9.03 -7.40
C LEU A 72 3.27 -8.73 -5.93
N TRP A 73 4.18 -8.02 -5.26
CA TRP A 73 3.91 -7.56 -3.91
C TRP A 73 2.70 -6.62 -3.88
N LEU A 74 1.81 -6.82 -2.93
CA LEU A 74 0.62 -5.95 -2.81
C LEU A 74 1.00 -4.49 -2.55
N THR A 75 2.07 -4.24 -1.80
CA THR A 75 2.56 -2.88 -1.55
C THR A 75 3.13 -2.23 -2.81
N ASP A 76 3.71 -3.01 -3.72
CA ASP A 76 4.12 -2.52 -5.03
C ASP A 76 2.90 -2.19 -5.90
N MET A 77 1.87 -3.02 -5.84
CA MET A 77 0.61 -2.75 -6.55
C MET A 77 -0.05 -1.47 -6.03
N ALA A 78 -0.05 -1.27 -4.72
CA ALA A 78 -0.63 -0.07 -4.12
C ALA A 78 0.12 1.19 -4.57
N HIS A 79 1.45 1.16 -4.55
CA HIS A 79 2.26 2.28 -4.99
C HIS A 79 2.10 2.54 -6.49
N HIS A 80 2.01 1.47 -7.29
CA HIS A 80 1.74 1.59 -8.72
C HIS A 80 0.43 2.34 -8.97
N HIS A 81 -0.65 1.91 -8.32
CA HIS A 81 -1.94 2.52 -8.53
C HIS A 81 -1.99 3.98 -8.03
N LEU A 82 -1.30 4.28 -6.94
CA LEU A 82 -1.20 5.66 -6.47
C LEU A 82 -0.44 6.53 -7.46
N ALA A 83 0.69 6.06 -7.96
CA ALA A 83 1.53 6.82 -8.89
C ALA A 83 0.80 7.10 -10.21
N ILE A 84 0.17 6.07 -10.81
CA ILE A 84 -0.57 6.28 -12.04
C ILE A 84 -1.83 7.13 -11.84
N ALA A 85 -2.40 7.12 -10.64
CA ALA A 85 -3.55 7.97 -10.33
C ALA A 85 -3.19 9.45 -10.49
N VAL A 86 -2.05 9.86 -9.97
CA VAL A 86 -1.56 11.24 -10.12
C VAL A 86 -1.32 11.56 -11.59
N ILE A 87 -0.71 10.64 -12.34
CA ILE A 87 -0.44 10.82 -13.77
C ILE A 87 -1.76 10.98 -14.54
N PHE A 88 -2.75 10.14 -14.26
CA PHE A 88 -4.05 10.22 -14.93
C PHE A 88 -4.80 11.50 -14.58
N ILE A 89 -4.70 11.98 -13.36
CA ILE A 89 -5.33 13.25 -12.97
C ILE A 89 -4.72 14.40 -13.78
N VAL A 90 -3.39 14.45 -13.86
CA VAL A 90 -2.68 15.47 -14.64
C VAL A 90 -3.03 15.36 -16.13
N ALA A 91 -3.02 14.14 -16.67
CA ALA A 91 -3.37 13.90 -18.07
C ALA A 91 -4.83 14.28 -18.38
N GLY A 92 -5.73 14.05 -17.44
CA GLY A 92 -7.12 14.47 -17.56
C GLY A 92 -7.27 15.96 -17.71
N HIS A 93 -6.48 16.72 -16.98
CA HIS A 93 -6.47 18.18 -17.13
C HIS A 93 -5.91 18.62 -18.48
N MET A 94 -4.97 17.85 -19.03
CA MET A 94 -4.40 18.16 -20.34
C MET A 94 -5.43 18.01 -21.46
N TYR A 95 -6.26 17.00 -21.40
CA TYR A 95 -7.28 16.74 -22.42
C TYR A 95 -8.60 17.43 -22.15
N ARG A 96 -8.75 17.96 -20.95
CA ARG A 96 -9.99 18.59 -20.59
C ARG A 96 -10.19 19.87 -21.38
N THR A 97 -11.30 19.94 -22.04
CA THR A 97 -11.70 21.18 -22.71
C THR A 97 -12.49 22.05 -21.75
N ASN A 98 -12.51 23.32 -22.02
CA ASN A 98 -13.37 24.23 -21.29
C ASN A 98 -14.83 23.90 -21.56
N PHE A 99 -15.58 23.88 -20.58
CA PHE A 99 -16.99 23.72 -20.68
C PHE A 99 -17.70 25.01 -20.46
#